data_75df41c684b9c07eaaa3269f928a3676
#
_entry.id   75df41c684b9c07eaaa3269f928a3676
#
_cell.length_a   1.000
_cell.length_b   1.000
_cell.length_c   1.000
_cell.angle_alpha   90.00
_cell.angle_beta   90.00
_cell.angle_gamma   90.00
#
_symmetry.space_group_name_H-M   'P 1'
#
loop_
_entity.id
_entity.type
_entity.pdbx_description
1 polymer ?
#
loop_
_entity_poly.entity_id
_entity_poly.type
_entity_poly.pdbx_seq_one_letter_code
_entity_poly.pdbx_strand_id
1 'polypeptide(L)'
;MSVNTPAAGSPASTHGMSVRPVSAALGAELHGVDLTALDDELFARIHELLLEHLVLFIPGQSGLTPEAHVELGRRFGEVEVHPFLPKLESHPEVTLIESDKGGKADEWHIDVTFSANPPVASILHLVTCPEAGGDTMWSNQYLAYETLSRPFQEMLDGLTAVHVLQAPEVGTLSAEHPVVRVHPETGRRSLYVTRMWTSHIPQLSRNESDAVLQYLFEHSEAPRFHCRYRWEPGAVAIWDNRATQHLAINDYQEYRRGQRVTVLGDNPTGDAPRWEPYERRGDERYYPRRVNARSGY
;
A
#
# COMPACT_ATOMS: atom_id res chain seq x y z
N MET A 1 -17.45 -17.60 37.63
CA MET A 1 -16.26 -16.76 37.55
C MET A 1 -16.52 -15.72 36.48
N SER A 2 -16.85 -14.50 36.93
CA SER A 2 -17.16 -13.38 36.00
C SER A 2 -15.87 -12.82 35.45
N VAL A 3 -15.71 -12.86 34.14
CA VAL A 3 -14.60 -12.24 33.44
C VAL A 3 -14.93 -10.75 33.28
N ASN A 4 -14.24 -9.93 34.04
CA ASN A 4 -14.33 -8.47 33.92
C ASN A 4 -13.59 -8.04 32.63
N THR A 5 -14.36 -7.66 31.62
CA THR A 5 -13.81 -6.98 30.43
C THR A 5 -13.55 -5.52 30.82
N PRO A 6 -12.32 -5.00 30.65
CA PRO A 6 -12.08 -3.58 30.87
C PRO A 6 -12.83 -2.80 29.79
N ALA A 7 -13.64 -1.84 30.20
CA ALA A 7 -14.26 -0.86 29.32
C ALA A 7 -13.13 -0.06 28.62
N ALA A 8 -13.06 -0.13 27.31
CA ALA A 8 -12.26 0.75 26.52
C ALA A 8 -12.77 2.19 26.73
N GLY A 9 -11.99 2.97 27.47
CA GLY A 9 -12.24 4.40 27.62
C GLY A 9 -12.09 5.06 26.25
N SER A 10 -13.13 5.71 25.77
CA SER A 10 -13.06 6.59 24.60
C SER A 10 -12.00 7.66 24.88
N PRO A 11 -11.01 7.84 24.01
CA PRO A 11 -10.06 8.95 24.15
C PRO A 11 -10.82 10.28 24.00
N ALA A 12 -10.39 11.27 24.75
CA ALA A 12 -10.94 12.62 24.71
C ALA A 12 -10.88 13.19 23.31
N SER A 13 -11.99 13.82 22.87
CA SER A 13 -12.15 14.43 21.55
C SER A 13 -11.14 15.55 21.34
N THR A 14 -10.11 15.31 20.55
CA THR A 14 -9.32 16.36 19.92
C THR A 14 -10.15 16.95 18.77
N HIS A 15 -10.44 18.25 18.80
CA HIS A 15 -11.13 19.00 17.72
C HIS A 15 -12.53 18.50 17.29
N GLY A 16 -13.26 17.77 18.13
CA GLY A 16 -14.56 17.20 17.73
C GLY A 16 -14.46 16.04 16.73
N MET A 17 -13.26 15.49 16.51
CA MET A 17 -13.00 14.34 15.63
C MET A 17 -13.63 13.07 16.18
N SER A 18 -14.27 12.30 15.30
CA SER A 18 -14.73 10.94 15.61
C SER A 18 -14.10 9.93 14.67
N VAL A 19 -13.74 8.76 15.20
CA VAL A 19 -13.10 7.65 14.48
C VAL A 19 -14.10 6.51 14.36
N ARG A 20 -14.33 6.04 13.13
CA ARG A 20 -15.25 4.96 12.85
C ARG A 20 -14.53 3.85 12.05
N PRO A 21 -14.29 2.67 12.65
CA PRO A 21 -13.69 1.54 11.93
C PRO A 21 -14.54 1.15 10.70
N VAL A 22 -13.87 0.89 9.57
CA VAL A 22 -14.51 0.44 8.31
C VAL A 22 -14.63 -1.08 8.29
N SER A 23 -13.61 -1.78 8.75
CA SER A 23 -13.62 -3.24 8.89
C SER A 23 -12.89 -3.68 10.17
N ALA A 24 -13.03 -4.95 10.52
CA ALA A 24 -12.28 -5.51 11.64
C ALA A 24 -10.78 -5.68 11.34
N ALA A 25 -10.40 -5.70 10.07
CA ALA A 25 -9.03 -5.95 9.64
C ALA A 25 -8.19 -4.68 9.55
N LEU A 26 -8.76 -3.60 9.01
CA LEU A 26 -8.11 -2.31 8.82
C LEU A 26 -9.13 -1.26 8.35
N GLY A 27 -8.69 -0.02 8.34
CA GLY A 27 -9.43 1.12 7.83
C GLY A 27 -10.29 1.81 8.87
N ALA A 28 -10.21 3.15 8.93
CA ALA A 28 -11.10 3.98 9.73
C ALA A 28 -11.50 5.25 8.99
N GLU A 29 -12.76 5.66 9.13
CA GLU A 29 -13.21 6.99 8.74
C GLU A 29 -12.96 7.99 9.86
N LEU A 30 -12.41 9.15 9.51
CA LEU A 30 -12.22 10.28 10.41
C LEU A 30 -13.24 11.37 10.05
N HIS A 31 -14.21 11.60 10.91
CA HIS A 31 -15.21 12.66 10.73
C HIS A 31 -14.89 13.87 11.62
N GLY A 32 -15.28 15.06 11.16
CA GLY A 32 -15.02 16.32 11.89
C GLY A 32 -13.58 16.79 11.74
N VAL A 33 -12.85 16.30 10.74
CA VAL A 33 -11.48 16.73 10.39
C VAL A 33 -11.52 17.69 9.22
N ASP A 34 -10.78 18.78 9.31
CA ASP A 34 -10.50 19.70 8.21
C ASP A 34 -9.00 19.69 7.93
N LEU A 35 -8.58 19.08 6.81
CA LEU A 35 -7.19 19.00 6.42
C LEU A 35 -6.59 20.35 5.96
N THR A 36 -7.42 21.36 5.71
CA THR A 36 -6.95 22.74 5.40
C THR A 36 -6.51 23.51 6.64
N ALA A 37 -6.92 23.04 7.83
CA ALA A 37 -6.59 23.60 9.13
C ALA A 37 -5.69 22.68 9.97
N LEU A 38 -4.82 21.91 9.29
CA LEU A 38 -3.93 20.93 9.91
C LEU A 38 -2.88 21.61 10.80
N ASP A 39 -2.97 21.38 12.11
CA ASP A 39 -1.95 21.74 13.10
C ASP A 39 -1.14 20.53 13.58
N ASP A 40 -0.20 20.74 14.48
CA ASP A 40 0.69 19.68 14.98
C ASP A 40 -0.05 18.62 15.80
N GLU A 41 -1.07 19.02 16.56
CA GLU A 41 -1.86 18.11 17.39
C GLU A 41 -2.73 17.19 16.51
N LEU A 42 -3.42 17.78 15.55
CA LEU A 42 -4.24 17.02 14.60
C LEU A 42 -3.38 16.08 13.75
N PHE A 43 -2.23 16.55 13.27
CA PHE A 43 -1.31 15.68 12.52
C PHE A 43 -0.80 14.52 13.35
N ALA A 44 -0.35 14.77 14.58
CA ALA A 44 0.12 13.71 15.47
C ALA A 44 -0.96 12.64 15.69
N ARG A 45 -2.22 13.07 15.86
CA ARG A 45 -3.32 12.15 16.02
C ARG A 45 -3.66 11.36 14.73
N ILE A 46 -3.60 12.00 13.57
CA ILE A 46 -3.75 11.33 12.27
C ILE A 46 -2.65 10.27 12.09
N HIS A 47 -1.41 10.60 12.42
CA HIS A 47 -0.28 9.67 12.32
C HIS A 47 -0.46 8.45 13.25
N GLU A 48 -0.82 8.65 14.52
CA GLU A 48 -1.13 7.55 15.45
C GLU A 48 -2.24 6.63 14.91
N LEU A 49 -3.34 7.23 14.41
CA LEU A 49 -4.45 6.48 13.85
C LEU A 49 -4.08 5.74 12.56
N LEU A 50 -3.16 6.31 11.75
CA LEU A 50 -2.65 5.63 10.58
C LEU A 50 -1.86 4.36 10.94
N LEU A 51 -1.02 4.43 11.97
CA LEU A 51 -0.29 3.24 12.47
C LEU A 51 -1.23 2.19 13.09
N GLU A 52 -2.34 2.61 13.68
CA GLU A 52 -3.35 1.71 14.27
C GLU A 52 -4.23 1.06 13.20
N HIS A 53 -4.76 1.87 12.26
CA HIS A 53 -5.78 1.44 11.30
C HIS A 53 -5.25 1.16 9.90
N LEU A 54 -3.99 1.50 9.59
CA LEU A 54 -3.25 1.29 8.33
C LEU A 54 -3.78 2.06 7.12
N VAL A 55 -5.05 2.40 7.09
CA VAL A 55 -5.66 3.31 6.11
C VAL A 55 -6.72 4.16 6.78
N LEU A 56 -6.69 5.47 6.49
CA LEU A 56 -7.64 6.44 7.00
C LEU A 56 -8.42 7.06 5.84
N PHE A 57 -9.72 7.21 6.03
CA PHE A 57 -10.62 7.86 5.09
C PHE A 57 -11.16 9.14 5.72
N ILE A 58 -11.01 10.27 5.05
CA ILE A 58 -11.40 11.58 5.55
C ILE A 58 -12.37 12.20 4.53
N PRO A 59 -13.68 12.04 4.74
CA PRO A 59 -14.68 12.59 3.83
C PRO A 59 -14.77 14.11 3.93
N GLY A 60 -15.39 14.75 2.92
CA GLY A 60 -15.76 16.16 2.97
C GLY A 60 -14.62 17.16 2.75
N GLN A 61 -13.48 16.74 2.17
CA GLN A 61 -12.30 17.59 1.96
C GLN A 61 -12.30 18.31 0.59
N SER A 62 -13.46 18.70 0.07
CA SER A 62 -13.56 19.38 -1.24
C SER A 62 -12.80 20.72 -1.30
N GLY A 63 -12.49 21.33 -0.13
CA GLY A 63 -11.68 22.54 -0.01
C GLY A 63 -10.16 22.28 0.00
N LEU A 64 -9.70 21.04 -0.03
CA LEU A 64 -8.26 20.74 0.02
C LEU A 64 -7.58 21.21 -1.26
N THR A 65 -6.76 22.27 -1.13
CA THR A 65 -5.99 22.79 -2.25
C THR A 65 -4.77 21.92 -2.55
N PRO A 66 -4.18 21.99 -3.77
CA PRO A 66 -2.94 21.28 -4.07
C PRO A 66 -1.79 21.60 -3.12
N GLU A 67 -1.67 22.87 -2.69
CA GLU A 67 -0.67 23.32 -1.72
C GLU A 67 -0.85 22.62 -0.37
N ALA A 68 -2.08 22.63 0.16
CA ALA A 68 -2.39 22.00 1.45
C ALA A 68 -2.23 20.47 1.37
N HIS A 69 -2.53 19.86 0.20
CA HIS A 69 -2.32 18.44 -0.04
C HIS A 69 -0.83 18.07 -0.03
N VAL A 70 0.02 18.87 -0.69
CA VAL A 70 1.49 18.67 -0.67
C VAL A 70 2.03 18.90 0.74
N GLU A 71 1.55 19.93 1.46
CA GLU A 71 1.99 20.21 2.83
C GLU A 71 1.61 19.08 3.79
N LEU A 72 0.42 18.49 3.65
CA LEU A 72 0.05 17.28 4.39
C LEU A 72 1.04 16.15 4.12
N GLY A 73 1.45 15.94 2.85
CA GLY A 73 2.47 14.95 2.50
C GLY A 73 3.81 15.21 3.17
N ARG A 74 4.27 16.48 3.19
CA ARG A 74 5.53 16.90 3.81
C ARG A 74 5.59 16.65 5.32
N ARG A 75 4.44 16.58 5.98
CA ARG A 75 4.35 16.22 7.40
C ARG A 75 4.75 14.74 7.65
N PHE A 76 4.55 13.86 6.68
CA PHE A 76 4.97 12.46 6.75
C PHE A 76 6.43 12.25 6.29
N GLY A 77 6.97 13.14 5.46
CA GLY A 77 8.33 13.05 4.94
C GLY A 77 8.55 13.81 3.63
N GLU A 78 9.60 13.47 2.92
CA GLU A 78 9.90 14.03 1.61
C GLU A 78 8.88 13.58 0.57
N VAL A 79 8.34 14.51 -0.21
CA VAL A 79 7.31 14.23 -1.21
C VAL A 79 7.94 13.93 -2.56
N GLU A 80 7.46 12.87 -3.20
CA GLU A 80 7.92 12.46 -4.52
C GLU A 80 7.41 13.41 -5.62
N VAL A 81 8.27 13.70 -6.60
CA VAL A 81 7.85 14.16 -7.92
C VAL A 81 7.93 12.97 -8.87
N HIS A 82 6.78 12.32 -9.12
CA HIS A 82 6.75 11.07 -9.89
C HIS A 82 7.34 11.26 -11.30
N PRO A 83 8.31 10.44 -11.74
CA PRO A 83 9.05 10.69 -12.97
C PRO A 83 8.21 10.55 -14.24
N PHE A 84 7.20 9.70 -14.28
CA PHE A 84 6.50 9.30 -15.52
C PHE A 84 5.01 9.66 -15.54
N LEU A 85 4.32 9.59 -14.40
CA LEU A 85 2.88 9.80 -14.36
C LEU A 85 2.51 11.27 -14.63
N PRO A 86 1.32 11.54 -15.18
CA PRO A 86 0.79 12.88 -15.33
C PRO A 86 0.79 13.62 -13.99
N LYS A 87 1.12 14.90 -14.02
CA LYS A 87 1.24 15.75 -12.83
C LYS A 87 0.44 17.02 -13.00
N LEU A 88 0.07 17.62 -11.88
CA LEU A 88 -0.53 18.94 -11.90
C LEU A 88 0.55 19.97 -12.24
N GLU A 89 0.32 20.83 -13.25
CA GLU A 89 1.33 21.79 -13.71
C GLU A 89 1.79 22.75 -12.63
N SER A 90 0.85 23.20 -11.79
CA SER A 90 1.14 24.13 -10.67
C SER A 90 1.87 23.48 -9.50
N HIS A 91 1.71 22.16 -9.31
CA HIS A 91 2.29 21.40 -8.21
C HIS A 91 2.74 20.03 -8.74
N PRO A 92 3.98 19.91 -9.21
CA PRO A 92 4.47 18.65 -9.82
C PRO A 92 4.56 17.49 -8.84
N GLU A 93 4.47 17.72 -7.54
CA GLU A 93 4.35 16.70 -6.49
C GLU A 93 2.98 16.02 -6.49
N VAL A 94 1.98 16.62 -7.13
CA VAL A 94 0.62 16.06 -7.22
C VAL A 94 0.50 15.27 -8.51
N THR A 95 0.49 13.96 -8.39
CA THR A 95 0.24 13.02 -9.49
C THR A 95 -1.25 12.96 -9.80
N LEU A 96 -1.60 13.00 -11.09
CA LEU A 96 -2.99 12.89 -11.56
C LEU A 96 -3.31 11.42 -11.89
N ILE A 97 -4.35 10.89 -11.25
CA ILE A 97 -4.88 9.55 -11.50
C ILE A 97 -6.23 9.73 -12.21
N GLU A 98 -6.22 9.63 -13.54
CA GLU A 98 -7.38 9.91 -14.38
C GLU A 98 -7.75 8.67 -15.20
N SER A 99 -9.05 8.36 -15.27
CA SER A 99 -9.56 7.14 -15.89
C SER A 99 -9.39 7.07 -17.42
N ASP A 100 -9.20 8.23 -18.07
CA ASP A 100 -9.03 8.37 -19.52
C ASP A 100 -7.56 8.36 -19.97
N LYS A 101 -6.61 8.45 -19.02
CA LYS A 101 -5.17 8.55 -19.31
C LYS A 101 -4.38 7.25 -19.10
N GLY A 102 -5.07 6.13 -18.93
CA GLY A 102 -4.45 4.84 -18.68
C GLY A 102 -4.03 4.64 -17.21
N GLY A 103 -3.34 3.54 -16.94
CA GLY A 103 -2.90 3.22 -15.58
C GLY A 103 -4.00 2.57 -14.74
N LYS A 104 -4.25 1.29 -15.01
CA LYS A 104 -5.20 0.51 -14.22
C LYS A 104 -4.44 -0.19 -13.10
N ALA A 105 -4.49 0.38 -11.89
CA ALA A 105 -4.01 -0.26 -10.67
C ALA A 105 -5.02 -1.34 -10.21
N ASP A 106 -5.41 -2.25 -11.11
CA ASP A 106 -6.45 -3.26 -10.93
C ASP A 106 -5.89 -4.65 -10.54
N GLU A 107 -4.63 -4.69 -10.14
CA GLU A 107 -4.02 -5.84 -9.46
C GLU A 107 -3.55 -5.44 -8.06
N TRP A 108 -3.54 -6.41 -7.14
CA TRP A 108 -3.05 -6.19 -5.79
C TRP A 108 -1.59 -5.79 -5.78
N HIS A 109 -1.28 -4.62 -5.21
CA HIS A 109 0.07 -4.07 -5.16
C HIS A 109 0.36 -3.24 -3.91
N ILE A 110 1.63 -3.09 -3.65
CA ILE A 110 2.23 -2.06 -2.81
C ILE A 110 2.90 -1.09 -3.78
N ASP A 111 2.70 0.21 -3.60
CA ASP A 111 3.24 1.22 -4.52
C ASP A 111 4.76 1.09 -4.66
N VAL A 112 5.24 1.08 -5.91
CA VAL A 112 6.64 1.29 -6.32
C VAL A 112 7.66 0.34 -5.67
N THR A 113 7.28 -0.91 -5.35
CA THR A 113 8.22 -1.85 -4.72
C THR A 113 9.34 -2.35 -5.65
N PHE A 114 9.33 -2.00 -6.92
CA PHE A 114 10.45 -2.17 -7.84
C PHE A 114 11.58 -1.14 -7.63
N SER A 115 11.39 -0.15 -6.73
CA SER A 115 12.41 0.79 -6.25
C SER A 115 13.10 0.25 -5.01
N ALA A 116 14.37 0.62 -4.81
CA ALA A 116 15.11 0.31 -3.59
C ALA A 116 14.51 0.99 -2.34
N ASN A 117 13.85 2.14 -2.52
CA ASN A 117 13.21 2.91 -1.47
C ASN A 117 11.73 3.15 -1.83
N PRO A 118 10.85 2.16 -1.63
CA PRO A 118 9.42 2.32 -1.90
C PRO A 118 8.78 3.35 -0.96
N PRO A 119 7.71 4.04 -1.38
CA PRO A 119 7.04 5.03 -0.56
C PRO A 119 6.62 4.52 0.82
N VAL A 120 6.64 5.40 1.82
CA VAL A 120 6.09 5.08 3.16
C VAL A 120 4.58 5.26 3.20
N ALA A 121 4.07 6.28 2.54
CA ALA A 121 2.64 6.58 2.53
C ALA A 121 2.21 7.18 1.19
N SER A 122 0.96 7.00 0.86
CA SER A 122 0.29 7.68 -0.24
C SER A 122 -0.98 8.36 0.26
N ILE A 123 -1.25 9.54 -0.26
CA ILE A 123 -2.40 10.38 0.08
C ILE A 123 -3.17 10.64 -1.21
N LEU A 124 -4.36 10.08 -1.33
CA LEU A 124 -5.22 10.20 -2.50
C LEU A 124 -6.44 11.06 -2.18
N HIS A 125 -6.56 12.21 -2.81
CA HIS A 125 -7.73 13.07 -2.80
C HIS A 125 -8.57 12.80 -4.05
N LEU A 126 -9.78 12.31 -3.89
CA LEU A 126 -10.67 12.04 -5.02
C LEU A 126 -11.53 13.27 -5.34
N VAL A 127 -11.19 13.92 -6.45
CA VAL A 127 -11.84 15.17 -6.89
C VAL A 127 -13.14 14.88 -7.63
N THR A 128 -13.13 13.85 -8.47
CA THR A 128 -14.30 13.42 -9.25
C THR A 128 -14.39 11.90 -9.21
N CYS A 129 -15.55 11.35 -8.90
CA CYS A 129 -15.81 9.91 -8.94
C CYS A 129 -17.14 9.62 -9.62
N PRO A 130 -17.30 8.40 -10.17
CA PRO A 130 -18.57 7.92 -10.68
C PRO A 130 -19.62 7.84 -9.56
N GLU A 131 -20.91 7.85 -9.91
CA GLU A 131 -22.00 7.65 -8.96
C GLU A 131 -21.96 6.26 -8.31
N ALA A 132 -21.50 5.25 -9.06
CA ALA A 132 -21.31 3.89 -8.58
C ALA A 132 -20.06 3.27 -9.21
N GLY A 133 -19.36 2.40 -8.43
CA GLY A 133 -18.12 1.79 -8.87
C GLY A 133 -16.89 2.67 -8.61
N GLY A 134 -15.73 2.21 -9.07
CA GLY A 134 -14.45 2.90 -8.88
C GLY A 134 -13.93 2.88 -7.45
N ASP A 135 -14.42 1.95 -6.62
CA ASP A 135 -13.97 1.76 -5.24
C ASP A 135 -12.50 1.35 -5.19
N THR A 136 -11.91 1.48 -4.04
CA THR A 136 -10.58 0.94 -3.76
C THR A 136 -10.65 -0.04 -2.59
N MET A 137 -9.85 -1.11 -2.67
CA MET A 137 -9.69 -2.09 -1.61
C MET A 137 -8.29 -2.02 -1.04
N TRP A 138 -8.15 -2.26 0.27
CA TRP A 138 -6.86 -2.43 0.96
C TRP A 138 -6.84 -3.76 1.69
N SER A 139 -5.65 -4.36 1.82
CA SER A 139 -5.41 -5.60 2.54
C SER A 139 -4.34 -5.39 3.61
N ASN A 140 -4.60 -5.87 4.83
CA ASN A 140 -3.72 -5.79 6.00
C ASN A 140 -2.62 -6.84 5.91
N GLN A 141 -1.40 -6.43 5.64
CA GLN A 141 -0.25 -7.31 5.47
C GLN A 141 0.36 -7.79 6.81
N TYR A 142 0.06 -7.12 7.94
CA TYR A 142 0.36 -7.63 9.26
C TYR A 142 -0.45 -8.89 9.56
N LEU A 143 -1.80 -8.81 9.41
CA LEU A 143 -2.67 -9.96 9.64
C LEU A 143 -2.39 -11.09 8.65
N ALA A 144 -2.04 -10.76 7.40
CA ALA A 144 -1.64 -11.76 6.42
C ALA A 144 -0.40 -12.54 6.89
N TYR A 145 0.61 -11.88 7.47
CA TYR A 145 1.76 -12.56 8.08
C TYR A 145 1.40 -13.28 9.38
N GLU A 146 0.75 -12.61 10.31
CA GLU A 146 0.46 -13.10 11.66
C GLU A 146 -0.42 -14.37 11.69
N THR A 147 -1.24 -14.56 10.66
CA THR A 147 -2.13 -15.74 10.52
C THR A 147 -1.50 -16.94 9.81
N LEU A 148 -0.29 -16.81 9.31
CA LEU A 148 0.48 -17.96 8.81
C LEU A 148 0.89 -18.87 9.98
N SER A 149 1.06 -20.17 9.70
CA SER A 149 1.62 -21.09 10.68
C SER A 149 3.06 -20.71 11.03
N ARG A 150 3.46 -20.94 12.29
CA ARG A 150 4.80 -20.60 12.74
C ARG A 150 5.94 -21.18 11.90
N PRO A 151 5.91 -22.48 11.48
CA PRO A 151 6.95 -23.01 10.58
C PRO A 151 7.05 -22.28 9.25
N PHE A 152 5.89 -21.79 8.73
CA PHE A 152 5.86 -21.04 7.48
C PHE A 152 6.41 -19.62 7.66
N GLN A 153 6.05 -18.94 8.76
CA GLN A 153 6.64 -17.65 9.13
C GLN A 153 8.18 -17.77 9.26
N GLU A 154 8.67 -18.77 10.01
CA GLU A 154 10.10 -18.99 10.21
C GLU A 154 10.84 -19.28 8.90
N MET A 155 10.21 -19.93 7.93
CA MET A 155 10.77 -20.09 6.60
C MET A 155 10.85 -18.75 5.86
N LEU A 156 9.78 -17.97 5.86
CA LEU A 156 9.68 -16.71 5.12
C LEU A 156 10.59 -15.61 5.65
N ASP A 157 10.79 -15.55 6.97
CA ASP A 157 11.60 -14.53 7.65
C ASP A 157 13.06 -14.46 7.15
N GLY A 158 13.55 -15.52 6.53
CA GLY A 158 14.91 -15.57 5.98
C GLY A 158 14.97 -15.56 4.46
N LEU A 159 13.90 -15.13 3.77
CA LEU A 159 13.83 -15.07 2.31
C LEU A 159 13.72 -13.62 1.84
N THR A 160 14.23 -13.39 0.63
CA THR A 160 14.04 -12.14 -0.11
C THR A 160 13.22 -12.38 -1.38
N ALA A 161 12.65 -11.33 -1.94
CA ALA A 161 11.92 -11.38 -3.20
C ALA A 161 12.36 -10.25 -4.13
N VAL A 162 12.48 -10.55 -5.41
CA VAL A 162 12.80 -9.58 -6.45
C VAL A 162 11.49 -9.01 -7.01
N HIS A 163 11.35 -7.69 -6.97
CA HIS A 163 10.24 -6.93 -7.53
C HIS A 163 10.69 -6.25 -8.83
N VAL A 164 9.83 -6.30 -9.85
CA VAL A 164 10.21 -5.85 -11.20
C VAL A 164 9.08 -5.03 -11.82
N LEU A 165 9.46 -3.89 -12.39
CA LEU A 165 8.65 -3.15 -13.36
C LEU A 165 9.32 -3.30 -14.73
N GLN A 166 8.53 -3.66 -15.74
CA GLN A 166 8.96 -3.55 -17.15
C GLN A 166 8.01 -2.59 -17.88
N ALA A 167 8.56 -1.48 -18.33
CA ALA A 167 7.80 -0.52 -19.13
C ALA A 167 8.67 0.00 -20.29
N PRO A 168 8.08 0.20 -21.49
CA PRO A 168 8.83 0.65 -22.67
C PRO A 168 9.58 1.96 -22.43
N GLU A 169 9.02 2.85 -21.63
CA GLU A 169 9.54 4.21 -21.38
C GLU A 169 10.77 4.21 -20.47
N VAL A 170 10.91 3.20 -19.60
CA VAL A 170 11.95 3.16 -18.55
C VAL A 170 12.79 1.90 -18.57
N GLY A 171 12.45 0.93 -19.42
CA GLY A 171 13.11 -0.37 -19.46
C GLY A 171 12.71 -1.26 -18.28
N THR A 172 13.70 -1.94 -17.69
CA THR A 172 13.49 -2.82 -16.53
C THR A 172 14.04 -2.15 -15.28
N LEU A 173 13.16 -1.88 -14.32
CA LEU A 173 13.53 -1.48 -12.96
C LEU A 173 13.32 -2.67 -12.03
N SER A 174 14.22 -2.90 -11.09
CA SER A 174 14.09 -3.99 -10.13
C SER A 174 14.75 -3.67 -8.80
N ALA A 175 14.15 -4.17 -7.73
CA ALA A 175 14.73 -4.15 -6.40
C ALA A 175 14.48 -5.48 -5.69
N GLU A 176 15.37 -5.86 -4.79
CA GLU A 176 15.25 -7.02 -3.94
C GLU A 176 14.91 -6.56 -2.52
N HIS A 177 13.86 -7.14 -1.93
CA HIS A 177 13.35 -6.80 -0.61
C HIS A 177 13.15 -8.06 0.22
N PRO A 178 13.11 -7.97 1.57
CA PRO A 178 12.70 -9.10 2.40
C PRO A 178 11.25 -9.51 2.05
N VAL A 179 10.97 -10.81 2.01
CA VAL A 179 9.59 -11.34 1.89
C VAL A 179 8.74 -10.89 3.07
N VAL A 180 9.37 -10.75 4.24
CA VAL A 180 8.76 -10.26 5.48
C VAL A 180 9.48 -8.99 5.92
N ARG A 181 8.81 -7.84 5.74
CA ARG A 181 9.31 -6.53 6.17
C ARG A 181 9.02 -6.31 7.65
N VAL A 182 9.98 -5.74 8.38
CA VAL A 182 9.76 -5.18 9.72
C VAL A 182 9.42 -3.71 9.58
N HIS A 183 8.26 -3.32 10.10
CA HIS A 183 7.82 -1.93 10.07
C HIS A 183 8.66 -1.08 11.03
N PRO A 184 9.27 0.03 10.59
CA PRO A 184 10.27 0.76 11.39
C PRO A 184 9.70 1.43 12.63
N GLU A 185 8.42 1.82 12.64
CA GLU A 185 7.79 2.51 13.77
C GLU A 185 7.08 1.55 14.73
N THR A 186 6.41 0.50 14.20
CA THR A 186 5.62 -0.42 15.03
C THR A 186 6.39 -1.67 15.44
N GLY A 187 7.47 -2.00 14.74
CA GLY A 187 8.21 -3.27 14.91
C GLY A 187 7.44 -4.51 14.43
N ARG A 188 6.22 -4.35 13.91
CA ARG A 188 5.41 -5.47 13.42
C ARG A 188 5.95 -5.98 12.08
N ARG A 189 5.73 -7.26 11.83
CA ARG A 189 6.09 -7.94 10.59
C ARG A 189 4.93 -7.94 9.61
N SER A 190 5.19 -7.61 8.35
CA SER A 190 4.22 -7.60 7.27
C SER A 190 4.70 -8.46 6.10
N LEU A 191 3.80 -9.13 5.40
CA LEU A 191 4.13 -9.72 4.11
C LEU A 191 4.43 -8.61 3.10
N TYR A 192 5.56 -8.73 2.41
CA TYR A 192 6.04 -7.69 1.49
C TYR A 192 6.25 -8.25 0.08
N VAL A 193 5.27 -9.02 -0.39
CA VAL A 193 5.21 -9.57 -1.75
C VAL A 193 3.87 -9.24 -2.39
N THR A 194 3.85 -8.94 -3.68
CA THR A 194 2.65 -8.49 -4.39
C THR A 194 2.51 -9.21 -5.72
N ARG A 195 1.28 -9.44 -6.15
CA ARG A 195 1.01 -10.07 -7.45
C ARG A 195 1.52 -9.22 -8.62
N MET A 196 1.37 -7.90 -8.53
CA MET A 196 1.74 -6.98 -9.61
C MET A 196 3.26 -6.93 -9.84
N TRP A 197 4.06 -6.88 -8.77
CA TRP A 197 5.49 -6.57 -8.90
C TRP A 197 6.43 -7.72 -8.58
N THR A 198 6.06 -8.67 -7.70
CA THR A 198 6.98 -9.71 -7.26
C THR A 198 7.21 -10.75 -8.35
N SER A 199 8.45 -10.90 -8.75
CA SER A 199 8.89 -11.80 -9.81
C SER A 199 9.25 -13.19 -9.29
N HIS A 200 10.13 -13.26 -8.27
CA HIS A 200 10.63 -14.53 -7.73
C HIS A 200 11.33 -14.35 -6.40
N ILE A 201 11.55 -15.46 -5.70
CA ILE A 201 12.36 -15.61 -4.48
C ILE A 201 13.70 -16.20 -4.88
N PRO A 202 14.83 -15.46 -4.78
CA PRO A 202 16.14 -15.93 -5.29
C PRO A 202 16.65 -17.19 -4.61
N GLN A 203 16.34 -17.43 -3.34
CA GLN A 203 16.83 -18.57 -2.55
C GLN A 203 16.13 -19.89 -2.89
N LEU A 204 15.05 -19.86 -3.66
CA LEU A 204 14.25 -21.03 -4.02
C LEU A 204 14.43 -21.38 -5.51
N SER A 205 14.29 -22.67 -5.84
CA SER A 205 14.13 -23.07 -7.23
C SER A 205 12.89 -22.41 -7.85
N ARG A 206 12.85 -22.30 -9.17
CA ARG A 206 11.73 -21.62 -9.86
C ARG A 206 10.37 -22.16 -9.45
N ASN A 207 10.21 -23.49 -9.42
CA ASN A 207 8.95 -24.12 -9.09
C ASN A 207 8.55 -23.89 -7.63
N GLU A 208 9.50 -23.90 -6.71
CA GLU A 208 9.26 -23.61 -5.29
C GLU A 208 8.89 -22.14 -5.10
N SER A 209 9.63 -21.22 -5.73
CA SER A 209 9.33 -19.80 -5.72
C SER A 209 7.92 -19.52 -6.24
N ASP A 210 7.56 -20.09 -7.40
CA ASP A 210 6.23 -19.90 -7.99
C ASP A 210 5.12 -20.44 -7.07
N ALA A 211 5.33 -21.61 -6.43
CA ALA A 211 4.36 -22.21 -5.52
C ALA A 211 4.18 -21.40 -4.23
N VAL A 212 5.29 -20.95 -3.63
CA VAL A 212 5.26 -20.11 -2.40
C VAL A 212 4.61 -18.76 -2.69
N LEU A 213 5.00 -18.07 -3.75
CA LEU A 213 4.43 -16.78 -4.11
C LEU A 213 2.94 -16.88 -4.44
N GLN A 214 2.53 -17.89 -5.20
CA GLN A 214 1.10 -18.10 -5.50
C GLN A 214 0.29 -18.27 -4.22
N TYR A 215 0.76 -19.09 -3.28
CA TYR A 215 0.11 -19.25 -1.98
C TYR A 215 0.03 -17.94 -1.20
N LEU A 216 1.13 -17.16 -1.14
CA LEU A 216 1.18 -15.88 -0.41
C LEU A 216 0.24 -14.84 -1.02
N PHE A 217 0.14 -14.78 -2.36
CA PHE A 217 -0.80 -13.88 -3.03
C PHE A 217 -2.25 -14.25 -2.69
N GLU A 218 -2.65 -15.52 -2.87
CA GLU A 218 -3.99 -15.98 -2.53
C GLU A 218 -4.33 -15.78 -1.06
N HIS A 219 -3.35 -15.99 -0.17
CA HIS A 219 -3.52 -15.79 1.26
C HIS A 219 -3.72 -14.32 1.63
N SER A 220 -2.86 -13.42 1.14
CA SER A 220 -2.91 -11.98 1.45
C SER A 220 -4.11 -11.27 0.80
N GLU A 221 -4.62 -11.83 -0.30
CA GLU A 221 -5.80 -11.37 -1.02
C GLU A 221 -7.12 -11.97 -0.45
N ALA A 222 -7.08 -12.68 0.68
CA ALA A 222 -8.28 -13.25 1.28
C ALA A 222 -9.19 -12.17 1.88
N PRO A 223 -10.52 -12.23 1.66
CA PRO A 223 -11.47 -11.17 2.07
C PRO A 223 -11.42 -10.79 3.55
N ARG A 224 -10.99 -11.71 4.44
CA ARG A 224 -10.87 -11.46 5.89
C ARG A 224 -9.83 -10.40 6.26
N PHE A 225 -8.93 -10.05 5.33
CA PHE A 225 -7.90 -9.03 5.54
C PHE A 225 -8.23 -7.69 4.90
N HIS A 226 -9.40 -7.54 4.28
CA HIS A 226 -9.74 -6.40 3.44
C HIS A 226 -10.61 -5.38 4.15
N CYS A 227 -10.47 -4.13 3.71
CA CYS A 227 -11.56 -3.17 3.68
C CYS A 227 -11.78 -2.72 2.23
N ARG A 228 -13.01 -2.26 1.93
CA ARG A 228 -13.40 -1.65 0.66
C ARG A 228 -14.00 -0.30 0.97
N TYR A 229 -13.55 0.72 0.27
CA TYR A 229 -14.03 2.07 0.43
C TYR A 229 -14.73 2.55 -0.84
N ARG A 230 -15.98 2.98 -0.70
CA ARG A 230 -16.72 3.65 -1.74
C ARG A 230 -16.41 5.13 -1.69
N TRP A 231 -15.90 5.65 -2.78
CA TRP A 231 -15.49 7.03 -2.86
C TRP A 231 -16.65 8.00 -2.98
N GLU A 232 -16.46 9.18 -2.38
CA GLU A 232 -17.27 10.37 -2.59
C GLU A 232 -16.37 11.51 -3.06
N PRO A 233 -16.87 12.47 -3.88
CA PRO A 233 -16.08 13.63 -4.28
C PRO A 233 -15.59 14.41 -3.05
N GLY A 234 -14.30 14.75 -3.02
CA GLY A 234 -13.68 15.42 -1.90
C GLY A 234 -13.24 14.48 -0.75
N ALA A 235 -13.37 13.17 -0.88
CA ALA A 235 -12.81 12.25 0.10
C ALA A 235 -11.30 12.12 -0.08
N VAL A 236 -10.58 12.03 1.05
CA VAL A 236 -9.14 11.75 1.09
C VAL A 236 -8.90 10.39 1.73
N ALA A 237 -8.05 9.56 1.13
CA ALA A 237 -7.50 8.37 1.79
C ALA A 237 -6.00 8.55 2.01
N ILE A 238 -5.54 8.15 3.20
CA ILE A 238 -4.12 8.07 3.58
C ILE A 238 -3.84 6.63 3.96
N TRP A 239 -2.86 5.98 3.31
CA TRP A 239 -2.50 4.62 3.70
C TRP A 239 -1.00 4.45 3.94
N ASP A 240 -0.70 3.54 4.87
CA ASP A 240 0.66 3.10 5.15
C ASP A 240 1.04 2.04 4.11
N ASN A 241 1.88 2.42 3.17
CA ASN A 241 2.35 1.57 2.08
C ASN A 241 3.31 0.47 2.56
N ARG A 242 3.78 0.56 3.82
CA ARG A 242 4.70 -0.42 4.43
C ARG A 242 3.97 -1.65 4.98
N ALA A 243 2.65 -1.52 5.18
CA ALA A 243 1.83 -2.54 5.85
C ALA A 243 0.53 -2.88 5.12
N THR A 244 0.27 -2.28 3.94
CA THR A 244 -0.94 -2.53 3.15
C THR A 244 -0.61 -2.82 1.69
N GLN A 245 -1.42 -3.68 1.06
CA GLN A 245 -1.61 -3.73 -0.39
C GLN A 245 -2.93 -3.06 -0.74
N HIS A 246 -3.05 -2.61 -1.98
CA HIS A 246 -4.30 -2.04 -2.45
C HIS A 246 -4.59 -2.41 -3.92
N LEU A 247 -5.86 -2.19 -4.30
CA LEU A 247 -6.42 -2.55 -5.60
C LEU A 247 -7.50 -1.54 -5.95
N ALA A 248 -7.43 -0.92 -7.12
CA ALA A 248 -8.52 -0.12 -7.67
C ALA A 248 -9.51 -1.01 -8.44
N ILE A 249 -10.81 -0.86 -8.18
CA ILE A 249 -11.85 -1.63 -8.86
C ILE A 249 -12.29 -0.84 -10.10
N ASN A 250 -12.05 -1.41 -11.28
CA ASN A 250 -12.36 -0.78 -12.57
C ASN A 250 -13.73 -1.25 -13.11
N ASP A 251 -14.79 -1.01 -12.34
CA ASP A 251 -16.18 -1.42 -12.65
C ASP A 251 -17.09 -0.24 -13.03
N TYR A 252 -16.52 0.84 -13.57
CA TYR A 252 -17.19 2.08 -13.94
C TYR A 252 -16.78 2.54 -15.35
N GLN A 253 -17.55 3.46 -15.93
CA GLN A 253 -17.28 4.06 -17.26
C GLN A 253 -17.20 5.59 -17.22
N GLU A 254 -17.73 6.21 -16.17
CA GLU A 254 -17.71 7.66 -16.01
C GLU A 254 -16.29 8.16 -15.70
N TYR A 255 -16.08 9.46 -15.91
CA TYR A 255 -14.81 10.08 -15.61
C TYR A 255 -14.50 10.07 -14.11
N ARG A 256 -13.31 9.59 -13.75
CA ARG A 256 -12.79 9.56 -12.39
C ARG A 256 -11.46 10.28 -12.35
N ARG A 257 -11.30 11.22 -11.40
CA ARG A 257 -10.08 11.98 -11.21
C ARG A 257 -9.68 12.00 -9.74
N GLY A 258 -8.51 11.47 -9.48
CA GLY A 258 -7.81 11.58 -8.20
C GLY A 258 -6.55 12.44 -8.33
N GLN A 259 -6.15 13.04 -7.22
CA GLN A 259 -4.88 13.72 -7.02
C GLN A 259 -4.12 12.96 -5.93
N ARG A 260 -2.91 12.50 -6.22
CA ARG A 260 -2.12 11.71 -5.28
C ARG A 260 -0.82 12.43 -4.94
N VAL A 261 -0.54 12.52 -3.66
CA VAL A 261 0.76 12.87 -3.11
C VAL A 261 1.38 11.60 -2.53
N THR A 262 2.61 11.30 -2.93
CA THR A 262 3.37 10.13 -2.51
C THR A 262 4.55 10.57 -1.66
N VAL A 263 4.74 9.95 -0.51
CA VAL A 263 5.84 10.26 0.42
C VAL A 263 6.95 9.25 0.23
N LEU A 264 8.16 9.73 -0.08
CA LEU A 264 9.34 8.90 -0.27
C LEU A 264 9.65 8.07 0.98
N GLY A 265 10.20 6.89 0.76
CA GLY A 265 10.42 5.92 1.80
C GLY A 265 11.88 5.55 2.04
N ASP A 266 12.02 4.57 2.88
CA ASP A 266 13.26 3.94 3.28
C ASP A 266 13.47 2.59 2.58
N ASN A 267 14.67 2.07 2.66
CA ASN A 267 14.96 0.70 2.22
C ASN A 267 14.26 -0.30 3.17
N PRO A 268 13.35 -1.17 2.66
CA PRO A 268 12.67 -2.16 3.47
C PRO A 268 13.66 -3.09 4.21
N THR A 269 13.46 -3.23 5.52
CA THR A 269 14.28 -4.09 6.37
C THR A 269 13.51 -5.30 6.86
N GLY A 270 14.23 -6.42 7.07
CA GLY A 270 13.72 -7.67 7.60
C GLY A 270 14.85 -8.46 8.26
N ASP A 271 14.64 -9.73 8.54
CA ASP A 271 15.71 -10.61 8.97
C ASP A 271 16.72 -10.78 7.82
N ALA A 272 17.99 -10.93 8.16
CA ALA A 272 19.03 -11.23 7.17
C ALA A 272 18.71 -12.55 6.42
N PRO A 273 18.93 -12.62 5.10
CA PRO A 273 18.77 -13.85 4.37
C PRO A 273 19.53 -15.00 5.01
N ARG A 274 18.87 -16.14 5.18
CA ARG A 274 19.48 -17.33 5.80
C ARG A 274 20.20 -18.22 4.80
N TRP A 275 19.85 -18.08 3.53
CA TRP A 275 20.33 -18.93 2.45
C TRP A 275 20.86 -18.08 1.31
N GLU A 276 21.90 -18.60 0.65
CA GLU A 276 22.37 -18.02 -0.60
C GLU A 276 21.34 -18.22 -1.72
N PRO A 277 21.39 -17.41 -2.77
CA PRO A 277 20.56 -17.62 -3.94
C PRO A 277 20.72 -19.05 -4.49
N TYR A 278 19.61 -19.64 -4.93
CA TYR A 278 19.60 -20.99 -5.46
C TYR A 278 20.45 -21.08 -6.73
N GLU A 279 21.56 -21.80 -6.63
CA GLU A 279 22.39 -22.12 -7.79
C GLU A 279 21.76 -23.29 -8.57
N ARG A 280 21.38 -23.02 -9.80
CA ARG A 280 20.78 -24.01 -10.68
C ARG A 280 21.78 -25.10 -11.02
N ARG A 281 21.49 -26.33 -10.59
CA ARG A 281 22.22 -27.52 -11.03
C ARG A 281 21.46 -28.17 -12.18
N GLY A 282 21.83 -27.90 -13.45
CA GLY A 282 21.27 -28.58 -14.62
C GLY A 282 20.81 -27.67 -15.76
N ASP A 283 20.23 -28.27 -16.79
CA ASP A 283 19.94 -27.69 -18.09
C ASP A 283 18.88 -26.58 -18.03
N GLU A 284 19.28 -25.36 -18.32
CA GLU A 284 18.43 -24.17 -18.34
C GLU A 284 17.24 -24.21 -19.31
N ARG A 285 17.24 -25.17 -20.25
CA ARG A 285 16.21 -25.31 -21.30
C ARG A 285 14.80 -25.67 -20.79
N TYR A 286 14.68 -26.21 -19.59
CA TYR A 286 13.41 -26.70 -19.06
C TYR A 286 12.53 -25.65 -18.41
N TYR A 287 13.06 -24.46 -18.07
CA TYR A 287 12.30 -23.43 -17.37
C TYR A 287 12.57 -22.05 -17.96
N PRO A 288 11.85 -21.68 -19.04
CA PRO A 288 11.94 -20.30 -19.55
C PRO A 288 11.50 -19.34 -18.46
N ARG A 289 12.25 -18.27 -18.24
CA ARG A 289 11.87 -17.16 -17.38
C ARG A 289 10.52 -16.64 -17.85
N ARG A 290 9.47 -16.77 -17.04
CA ARG A 290 8.28 -15.94 -17.22
C ARG A 290 8.68 -14.53 -16.77
N VAL A 291 9.00 -13.71 -17.73
CA VAL A 291 8.98 -12.28 -17.54
C VAL A 291 7.49 -11.92 -17.52
N ASN A 292 6.98 -11.46 -16.40
CA ASN A 292 5.65 -10.87 -16.39
C ASN A 292 5.73 -9.57 -17.19
N ALA A 293 5.61 -9.70 -18.52
CA ALA A 293 5.43 -8.58 -19.41
C ALA A 293 3.96 -8.15 -19.29
N ARG A 294 3.65 -7.38 -18.27
CA ARG A 294 2.43 -6.60 -18.26
C ARG A 294 2.83 -5.13 -18.34
N SER A 295 2.74 -4.61 -19.55
CA SER A 295 2.74 -3.20 -19.84
C SER A 295 1.41 -2.61 -19.37
N GLY A 296 1.45 -1.62 -18.51
CA GLY A 296 0.25 -0.90 -18.16
C GLY A 296 0.42 0.05 -16.99
N TYR A 297 1.08 1.16 -17.21
CA TYR A 297 0.76 2.42 -16.58
C TYR A 297 0.15 3.34 -17.63
#